data_22622b90c88069de73a37cc6007c154d
#
_entry.id   22622b90c88069de73a37cc6007c154d
#
_cell.length_a   1.000
_cell.length_b   1.000
_cell.length_c   1.000
_cell.angle_alpha   90.00
_cell.angle_beta   90.00
_cell.angle_gamma   90.00
#
_symmetry.space_group_name_H-M   'P 1'
#
loop_
_entity.id
_entity.type
_entity.pdbx_description
1 polymer ?
#
loop_
_entity_poly.entity_id
_entity_poly.type
_entity_poly.pdbx_seq_one_letter_code
_entity_poly.pdbx_strand_id
1 'polypeptide(L)'
;MSPWNYPVLLTLEPLIDALAAGNTAVVKPSAYAPATSRVMQEIIEECFSEEYVAVVTGGRAENQALLNQRFDKIFFTGGKTVGREVLRHAAEYLTPVTLELGGKSPCIVDSTAKIPLAARRIVFGKYLNCGQTCVAPDYILCDKAIRDRLIDAIKSEIRRQFGKHPLENPSYGKIINRKHFQRCLLYTSPSPRDYAAS
;
A
#
# COMPACT_ATOMS: atom_id res chain seq x y z
N MET A 1 -5.48 -7.51 9.67
CA MET A 1 -4.65 -6.35 10.04
C MET A 1 -4.37 -5.53 8.79
N SER A 2 -4.74 -4.26 8.78
CA SER A 2 -4.73 -3.42 7.56
C SER A 2 -3.72 -2.27 7.62
N PRO A 3 -3.30 -1.74 6.45
CA PRO A 3 -2.31 -0.67 6.36
C PRO A 3 -2.97 0.71 6.48
N TRP A 4 -2.13 1.75 6.48
CA TRP A 4 -2.56 3.16 6.53
C TRP A 4 -2.89 3.73 5.14
N ASN A 5 -2.33 3.18 4.07
CA ASN A 5 -2.66 3.55 2.70
C ASN A 5 -3.91 2.79 2.25
N TYR A 6 -4.85 3.51 1.65
CA TYR A 6 -6.20 2.98 1.32
C TYR A 6 -6.90 2.29 2.51
N PRO A 7 -6.95 2.94 3.69
CA PRO A 7 -7.31 2.26 4.94
C PRO A 7 -8.73 1.70 4.93
N VAL A 8 -9.67 2.35 4.29
CA VAL A 8 -11.05 1.87 4.17
C VAL A 8 -11.11 0.62 3.31
N LEU A 9 -10.61 0.70 2.06
CA LEU A 9 -10.66 -0.41 1.11
C LEU A 9 -9.96 -1.65 1.66
N LEU A 10 -8.70 -1.51 2.07
CA LEU A 10 -7.86 -2.64 2.52
C LEU A 10 -8.23 -3.16 3.93
N THR A 11 -9.20 -2.56 4.58
CA THR A 11 -9.81 -3.10 5.81
C THR A 11 -11.13 -3.79 5.51
N LEU A 12 -12.01 -3.15 4.75
CA LEU A 12 -13.36 -3.64 4.55
C LEU A 12 -13.44 -4.77 3.51
N GLU A 13 -12.64 -4.74 2.46
CA GLU A 13 -12.66 -5.79 1.43
C GLU A 13 -12.36 -7.18 2.03
N PRO A 14 -11.25 -7.40 2.76
CA PRO A 14 -11.01 -8.69 3.42
C PRO A 14 -12.04 -9.04 4.51
N LEU A 15 -12.63 -8.04 5.17
CA LEU A 15 -13.70 -8.26 6.12
C LEU A 15 -14.95 -8.80 5.43
N ILE A 16 -15.37 -8.18 4.32
CA ILE A 16 -16.52 -8.61 3.53
C ILE A 16 -16.33 -10.05 3.06
N ASP A 17 -15.15 -10.40 2.55
CA ASP A 17 -14.85 -11.75 2.11
C ASP A 17 -14.91 -12.76 3.26
N ALA A 18 -14.39 -12.40 4.44
CA ALA A 18 -14.45 -13.26 5.63
C ALA A 18 -15.90 -13.50 6.07
N LEU A 19 -16.72 -12.45 6.13
CA LEU A 19 -18.14 -12.55 6.52
C LEU A 19 -18.96 -13.31 5.48
N ALA A 20 -18.72 -13.08 4.19
CA ALA A 20 -19.39 -13.81 3.11
C ALA A 20 -19.08 -15.32 3.14
N ALA A 21 -17.91 -15.69 3.66
CA ALA A 21 -17.54 -17.09 3.89
C ALA A 21 -18.03 -17.67 5.24
N GLY A 22 -18.83 -16.90 6.00
CA GLY A 22 -19.42 -17.37 7.28
C GLY A 22 -18.46 -17.32 8.48
N ASN A 23 -17.38 -16.53 8.41
CA ASN A 23 -16.43 -16.40 9.51
C ASN A 23 -16.81 -15.24 10.45
N THR A 24 -16.36 -15.33 11.70
CA THR A 24 -16.20 -14.16 12.57
C THR A 24 -14.89 -13.45 12.27
N ALA A 25 -14.74 -12.19 12.69
CA ALA A 25 -13.52 -11.43 12.37
C ALA A 25 -13.07 -10.51 13.51
N VAL A 26 -11.74 -10.41 13.67
CA VAL A 26 -11.13 -9.36 14.46
C VAL A 26 -10.42 -8.39 13.50
N VAL A 27 -10.90 -7.16 13.45
CA VAL A 27 -10.37 -6.10 12.59
C VAL A 27 -9.36 -5.26 13.36
N LYS A 28 -8.16 -5.11 12.81
CA LYS A 28 -7.10 -4.26 13.39
C LYS A 28 -6.68 -3.21 12.37
N PRO A 29 -7.30 -2.02 12.38
CA PRO A 29 -6.95 -0.94 11.47
C PRO A 29 -5.62 -0.29 11.87
N SER A 30 -5.06 0.51 10.96
CA SER A 30 -3.74 1.11 11.13
C SER A 30 -3.73 2.27 12.13
N ALA A 31 -2.80 2.26 13.06
CA ALA A 31 -2.53 3.40 13.95
C ALA A 31 -2.01 4.66 13.21
N TYR A 32 -1.54 4.53 11.97
CA TYR A 32 -1.09 5.67 11.15
C TYR A 32 -2.23 6.40 10.44
N ALA A 33 -3.47 5.88 10.53
CA ALA A 33 -4.67 6.53 10.01
C ALA A 33 -5.74 6.63 11.13
N PRO A 34 -5.46 7.33 12.26
CA PRO A 34 -6.26 7.23 13.48
C PRO A 34 -7.70 7.72 13.30
N ALA A 35 -7.92 8.80 12.55
CA ALA A 35 -9.26 9.30 12.29
C ALA A 35 -10.11 8.31 11.48
N THR A 36 -9.54 7.74 10.42
CA THR A 36 -10.21 6.71 9.60
C THR A 36 -10.47 5.44 10.43
N SER A 37 -9.50 5.03 11.24
CA SER A 37 -9.64 3.83 12.10
C SER A 37 -10.78 3.98 13.09
N ARG A 38 -10.95 5.16 13.70
CA ARG A 38 -12.06 5.46 14.60
C ARG A 38 -13.41 5.40 13.89
N VAL A 39 -13.54 6.07 12.75
CA VAL A 39 -14.80 6.04 11.98
C VAL A 39 -15.15 4.62 11.52
N MET A 40 -14.17 3.84 11.08
CA MET A 40 -14.41 2.43 10.74
C MET A 40 -14.84 1.59 11.94
N GLN A 41 -14.26 1.85 13.12
CA GLN A 41 -14.68 1.21 14.36
C GLN A 41 -16.14 1.56 14.66
N GLU A 42 -16.52 2.84 14.67
CA GLU A 42 -17.90 3.30 14.89
C GLU A 42 -18.90 2.61 13.95
N ILE A 43 -18.59 2.56 12.64
CA ILE A 43 -19.44 1.92 11.63
C ILE A 43 -19.58 0.42 11.87
N ILE A 44 -18.48 -0.26 12.19
CA ILE A 44 -18.50 -1.73 12.39
C ILE A 44 -19.28 -2.08 13.67
N GLU A 45 -19.07 -1.35 14.76
CA GLU A 45 -19.77 -1.54 16.03
C GLU A 45 -21.28 -1.22 15.94
N GLU A 46 -21.66 -0.29 15.04
CA GLU A 46 -23.07 -0.01 14.73
C GLU A 46 -23.74 -1.14 13.93
N CYS A 47 -22.97 -1.81 13.04
CA CYS A 47 -23.50 -2.81 12.12
C CYS A 47 -23.48 -4.25 12.68
N PHE A 48 -22.55 -4.57 13.57
CA PHE A 48 -22.29 -5.94 14.03
C PHE A 48 -22.09 -6.00 15.54
N SER A 49 -22.51 -7.11 16.16
CA SER A 49 -22.15 -7.40 17.54
C SER A 49 -20.66 -7.73 17.66
N GLU A 50 -20.07 -7.44 18.82
CA GLU A 50 -18.63 -7.67 19.08
C GLU A 50 -18.25 -9.15 18.95
N GLU A 51 -19.15 -10.08 19.28
CA GLU A 51 -18.92 -11.51 19.12
C GLU A 51 -18.81 -11.95 17.66
N TYR A 52 -19.36 -11.16 16.74
CA TYR A 52 -19.29 -11.44 15.30
C TYR A 52 -18.16 -10.69 14.61
N VAL A 53 -18.03 -9.37 14.85
CA VAL A 53 -16.94 -8.56 14.34
C VAL A 53 -16.41 -7.63 15.43
N ALA A 54 -15.25 -7.94 15.97
CA ALA A 54 -14.56 -7.09 16.93
C ALA A 54 -13.57 -6.13 16.24
N VAL A 55 -13.43 -4.92 16.76
CA VAL A 55 -12.43 -3.95 16.28
C VAL A 55 -11.43 -3.63 17.38
N VAL A 56 -10.16 -3.87 17.11
CA VAL A 56 -9.07 -3.51 18.03
C VAL A 56 -8.27 -2.35 17.43
N THR A 57 -8.39 -1.17 17.99
CA THR A 57 -7.56 0.00 17.64
C THR A 57 -6.25 -0.02 18.43
N GLY A 58 -5.32 0.89 18.11
CA GLY A 58 -4.04 0.99 18.81
C GLY A 58 -2.82 0.70 17.93
N GLY A 59 -1.66 0.62 18.55
CA GLY A 59 -0.37 0.57 17.87
C GLY A 59 0.35 -0.79 17.95
N ARG A 60 1.63 -0.72 18.28
CA ARG A 60 2.50 -1.91 18.32
C ARG A 60 2.14 -2.88 19.43
N ALA A 61 1.76 -2.37 20.61
CA ALA A 61 1.42 -3.21 21.74
C ALA A 61 0.17 -4.07 21.45
N GLU A 62 -0.87 -3.45 20.89
CA GLU A 62 -2.10 -4.12 20.51
C GLU A 62 -1.88 -5.11 19.35
N ASN A 63 -1.02 -4.75 18.38
CA ASN A 63 -0.61 -5.69 17.33
C ASN A 63 0.04 -6.95 17.92
N GLN A 64 0.96 -6.76 18.86
CA GLN A 64 1.66 -7.86 19.51
C GLN A 64 0.70 -8.72 20.34
N ALA A 65 -0.21 -8.08 21.10
CA ALA A 65 -1.20 -8.79 21.89
C ALA A 65 -2.12 -9.66 21.02
N LEU A 66 -2.56 -9.14 19.86
CA LEU A 66 -3.36 -9.92 18.91
C LEU A 66 -2.57 -11.07 18.29
N LEU A 67 -1.32 -10.84 17.88
CA LEU A 67 -0.50 -11.87 17.26
C LEU A 67 -0.15 -13.03 18.23
N ASN A 68 -0.25 -12.80 19.54
CA ASN A 68 -0.09 -13.82 20.56
C ASN A 68 -1.37 -14.66 20.78
N GLN A 69 -2.48 -14.30 20.13
CA GLN A 69 -3.72 -15.07 20.21
C GLN A 69 -3.77 -16.12 19.09
N ARG A 70 -4.54 -17.19 19.32
CA ARG A 70 -4.82 -18.19 18.32
C ARG A 70 -5.93 -17.72 17.39
N PHE A 71 -5.67 -17.75 16.09
CA PHE A 71 -6.62 -17.51 15.02
C PHE A 71 -6.64 -18.68 14.05
N ASP A 72 -7.78 -18.91 13.38
CA ASP A 72 -7.90 -19.92 12.33
C ASP A 72 -7.32 -19.43 11.00
N LYS A 73 -7.25 -18.10 10.79
CA LYS A 73 -6.61 -17.46 9.65
C LYS A 73 -6.16 -16.05 10.00
N ILE A 74 -5.03 -15.62 9.44
CA ILE A 74 -4.58 -14.24 9.52
C ILE A 74 -4.45 -13.66 8.11
N PHE A 75 -5.12 -12.53 7.87
CA PHE A 75 -4.92 -11.69 6.69
C PHE A 75 -4.18 -10.43 7.11
N PHE A 76 -3.04 -10.17 6.49
CA PHE A 76 -2.19 -9.02 6.79
C PHE A 76 -1.79 -8.29 5.53
N THR A 77 -1.99 -6.96 5.52
CA THR A 77 -1.45 -6.07 4.48
C THR A 77 -0.48 -5.07 5.11
N GLY A 78 0.74 -4.99 4.58
CA GLY A 78 1.74 -4.07 5.11
C GLY A 78 3.17 -4.33 4.63
N GLY A 79 4.15 -3.93 5.46
CA GLY A 79 5.57 -4.09 5.12
C GLY A 79 6.14 -5.47 5.43
N LYS A 80 7.15 -5.90 4.66
CA LYS A 80 7.81 -7.22 4.80
C LYS A 80 8.30 -7.54 6.22
N THR A 81 8.77 -6.53 6.97
CA THR A 81 9.25 -6.74 8.34
C THR A 81 8.16 -7.22 9.26
N VAL A 82 7.00 -6.53 9.24
CA VAL A 82 5.85 -6.94 10.06
C VAL A 82 5.23 -8.23 9.52
N GLY A 83 5.20 -8.44 8.20
CA GLY A 83 4.74 -9.71 7.62
C GLY A 83 5.56 -10.92 8.13
N ARG A 84 6.87 -10.79 8.31
CA ARG A 84 7.69 -11.82 8.94
C ARG A 84 7.33 -12.08 10.41
N GLU A 85 7.01 -11.02 11.16
CA GLU A 85 6.52 -11.16 12.55
C GLU A 85 5.19 -11.92 12.58
N VAL A 86 4.25 -11.56 11.70
CA VAL A 86 2.98 -12.29 11.57
C VAL A 86 3.20 -13.77 11.30
N LEU A 87 4.09 -14.13 10.38
CA LEU A 87 4.41 -15.54 10.08
C LEU A 87 5.03 -16.27 11.28
N ARG A 88 5.93 -15.61 12.04
CA ARG A 88 6.55 -16.23 13.22
C ARG A 88 5.51 -16.57 14.28
N HIS A 89 4.60 -15.64 14.57
CA HIS A 89 3.53 -15.89 15.54
C HIS A 89 2.52 -16.93 15.04
N ALA A 90 2.16 -16.89 13.76
CA ALA A 90 1.26 -17.85 13.16
C ALA A 90 1.81 -19.30 13.21
N ALA A 91 3.13 -19.46 13.14
CA ALA A 91 3.78 -20.76 13.20
C ALA A 91 3.52 -21.51 14.53
N GLU A 92 3.35 -20.80 15.65
CA GLU A 92 3.06 -21.39 16.96
C GLU A 92 1.76 -22.24 16.95
N TYR A 93 0.80 -21.84 16.14
CA TYR A 93 -0.52 -22.49 16.03
C TYR A 93 -0.77 -23.12 14.66
N LEU A 94 0.23 -23.12 13.76
CA LEU A 94 0.11 -23.52 12.35
C LEU A 94 -1.01 -22.77 11.62
N THR A 95 -1.26 -21.51 12.02
CA THR A 95 -2.32 -20.66 11.45
C THR A 95 -1.99 -20.29 10.01
N PRO A 96 -2.87 -20.56 9.03
CA PRO A 96 -2.71 -20.08 7.65
C PRO A 96 -2.66 -18.56 7.58
N VAL A 97 -1.69 -18.02 6.81
CA VAL A 97 -1.50 -16.57 6.66
C VAL A 97 -1.60 -16.17 5.20
N THR A 98 -2.38 -15.14 4.93
CA THR A 98 -2.32 -14.40 3.65
C THR A 98 -1.58 -13.08 3.87
N LEU A 99 -0.50 -12.86 3.13
CA LEU A 99 0.31 -11.65 3.21
C LEU A 99 0.18 -10.83 1.92
N GLU A 100 -0.38 -9.63 2.04
CA GLU A 100 -0.33 -8.61 1.01
C GLU A 100 0.77 -7.62 1.34
N LEU A 101 1.81 -7.58 0.52
CA LEU A 101 3.03 -6.82 0.78
C LEU A 101 3.30 -5.77 -0.31
N GLY A 102 4.42 -5.08 -0.20
CA GLY A 102 4.84 -4.14 -1.24
C GLY A 102 5.26 -4.84 -2.53
N GLY A 103 5.28 -4.09 -3.62
CA GLY A 103 5.60 -4.59 -4.95
C GLY A 103 6.71 -3.79 -5.65
N LYS A 104 7.13 -4.32 -6.79
CA LYS A 104 8.00 -3.74 -7.80
C LYS A 104 7.33 -3.91 -9.16
N SER A 105 6.17 -3.27 -9.32
CA SER A 105 5.28 -3.49 -10.46
C SER A 105 5.85 -2.89 -11.74
N PRO A 106 6.13 -3.71 -12.78
CA PRO A 106 6.52 -3.22 -14.10
C PRO A 106 5.35 -2.53 -14.79
N CYS A 107 5.64 -1.48 -15.53
CA CYS A 107 4.71 -0.87 -16.47
C CYS A 107 5.22 -1.10 -17.90
N ILE A 108 4.51 -1.88 -18.70
CA ILE A 108 4.92 -2.22 -20.04
C ILE A 108 4.16 -1.32 -21.02
N VAL A 109 4.90 -0.63 -21.91
CA VAL A 109 4.35 0.26 -22.93
C VAL A 109 4.95 -0.09 -24.29
N ASP A 110 4.18 -0.75 -25.13
CA ASP A 110 4.61 -1.12 -26.48
C ASP A 110 4.38 0.01 -27.50
N SER A 111 4.84 -0.21 -28.73
CA SER A 111 4.74 0.77 -29.84
C SER A 111 3.31 1.11 -30.25
N THR A 112 2.32 0.26 -29.93
CA THR A 112 0.89 0.48 -30.26
C THR A 112 0.17 1.36 -29.26
N ALA A 113 0.81 1.68 -28.12
CA ALA A 113 0.21 2.44 -27.06
C ALA A 113 -0.13 3.88 -27.45
N LYS A 114 -1.30 4.37 -27.00
CA LYS A 114 -1.67 5.79 -27.11
C LYS A 114 -0.88 6.58 -26.08
N ILE A 115 0.26 7.15 -26.47
CA ILE A 115 1.25 7.79 -25.61
C ILE A 115 0.65 8.81 -24.61
N PRO A 116 -0.24 9.76 -25.01
CA PRO A 116 -0.82 10.70 -24.04
C PRO A 116 -1.67 10.01 -22.94
N LEU A 117 -2.38 8.95 -23.31
CA LEU A 117 -3.19 8.17 -22.37
C LEU A 117 -2.31 7.32 -21.45
N ALA A 118 -1.29 6.69 -21.98
CA ALA A 118 -0.30 5.92 -21.22
C ALA A 118 0.39 6.84 -20.18
N ALA A 119 0.90 8.01 -20.61
CA ALA A 119 1.53 8.98 -19.73
C ALA A 119 0.60 9.43 -18.59
N ARG A 120 -0.68 9.75 -18.89
CA ARG A 120 -1.67 10.14 -17.89
C ARG A 120 -1.90 9.05 -16.84
N ARG A 121 -2.08 7.80 -17.27
CA ARG A 121 -2.29 6.66 -16.38
C ARG A 121 -1.05 6.33 -15.54
N ILE A 122 0.14 6.40 -16.12
CA ILE A 122 1.41 6.19 -15.41
C ILE A 122 1.59 7.25 -14.33
N VAL A 123 1.40 8.53 -14.67
CA VAL A 123 1.54 9.63 -13.72
C VAL A 123 0.51 9.51 -12.61
N PHE A 124 -0.75 9.26 -12.93
CA PHE A 124 -1.78 9.03 -11.92
C PHE A 124 -1.41 7.87 -10.99
N GLY A 125 -1.10 6.69 -11.53
CA GLY A 125 -0.81 5.50 -10.74
C GLY A 125 0.47 5.62 -9.90
N LYS A 126 1.48 6.37 -10.40
CA LYS A 126 2.75 6.54 -9.68
C LYS A 126 2.68 7.64 -8.62
N TYR A 127 1.97 8.73 -8.87
CA TYR A 127 1.98 9.89 -7.97
C TYR A 127 0.80 9.90 -6.98
N LEU A 128 -0.21 9.05 -7.19
CA LEU A 128 -1.27 8.83 -6.21
C LEU A 128 -0.64 8.42 -4.87
N ASN A 129 -1.08 9.06 -3.79
CA ASN A 129 -0.54 8.86 -2.45
C ASN A 129 1.00 8.99 -2.36
N CYS A 130 1.60 9.86 -3.17
CA CYS A 130 3.06 10.05 -3.28
C CYS A 130 3.82 8.74 -3.61
N GLY A 131 3.21 7.86 -4.40
CA GLY A 131 3.80 6.56 -4.78
C GLY A 131 3.79 5.49 -3.70
N GLN A 132 3.19 5.75 -2.56
CA GLN A 132 3.10 4.81 -1.43
C GLN A 132 1.94 3.83 -1.62
N THR A 133 2.02 3.07 -2.70
CA THR A 133 1.01 2.11 -3.16
C THR A 133 1.70 0.82 -3.59
N CYS A 134 1.21 -0.32 -3.14
CA CYS A 134 1.79 -1.64 -3.42
C CYS A 134 1.83 -1.96 -4.93
N VAL A 135 0.84 -1.51 -5.68
CA VAL A 135 0.68 -1.74 -7.13
C VAL A 135 1.10 -0.53 -7.98
N ALA A 136 1.73 0.51 -7.39
CA ALA A 136 2.19 1.65 -8.16
C ALA A 136 3.21 1.21 -9.23
N PRO A 137 3.17 1.78 -10.45
CA PRO A 137 4.23 1.59 -11.43
C PRO A 137 5.59 1.93 -10.82
N ASP A 138 6.51 0.95 -10.77
CA ASP A 138 7.84 1.16 -10.17
C ASP A 138 8.87 1.49 -11.23
N TYR A 139 8.83 0.78 -12.35
CA TYR A 139 9.67 1.03 -13.51
C TYR A 139 8.89 0.81 -14.82
N ILE A 140 9.38 1.43 -15.89
CA ILE A 140 8.72 1.38 -17.19
C ILE A 140 9.63 0.62 -18.15
N LEU A 141 9.09 -0.43 -18.77
CA LEU A 141 9.65 -1.11 -19.92
C LEU A 141 8.91 -0.61 -21.16
N CYS A 142 9.59 0.09 -22.05
CA CYS A 142 8.95 0.58 -23.28
C CYS A 142 9.76 0.25 -24.54
N ASP A 143 9.07 0.17 -25.66
CA ASP A 143 9.69 0.08 -26.96
C ASP A 143 10.63 1.28 -27.20
N LYS A 144 11.83 1.01 -27.70
CA LYS A 144 12.85 2.05 -27.97
C LYS A 144 12.33 3.15 -28.90
N ALA A 145 11.49 2.81 -29.85
CA ALA A 145 10.95 3.74 -30.84
C ALA A 145 10.03 4.82 -30.23
N ILE A 146 9.41 4.53 -29.09
CA ILE A 146 8.47 5.46 -28.41
C ILE A 146 9.04 6.10 -27.16
N ARG A 147 10.23 5.67 -26.71
CA ARG A 147 10.81 6.05 -25.40
C ARG A 147 10.81 7.55 -25.16
N ASP A 148 11.40 8.32 -26.06
CA ASP A 148 11.60 9.75 -25.86
C ASP A 148 10.27 10.50 -25.89
N ARG A 149 9.35 10.13 -26.78
CA ARG A 149 7.98 10.65 -26.82
C ARG A 149 7.21 10.34 -25.52
N LEU A 150 7.38 9.15 -24.96
CA LEU A 150 6.75 8.75 -23.70
C LEU A 150 7.31 9.56 -22.53
N ILE A 151 8.63 9.75 -22.46
CA ILE A 151 9.29 10.56 -21.43
C ILE A 151 8.75 12.01 -21.45
N ASP A 152 8.67 12.62 -22.62
CA ASP A 152 8.18 14.00 -22.75
C ASP A 152 6.71 14.12 -22.39
N ALA A 153 5.90 13.15 -22.79
CA ALA A 153 4.49 13.08 -22.39
C ALA A 153 4.31 12.92 -20.87
N ILE A 154 5.13 12.09 -20.21
CA ILE A 154 5.12 11.91 -18.74
C ILE A 154 5.52 13.23 -18.06
N LYS A 155 6.59 13.88 -18.49
CA LYS A 155 7.02 15.19 -17.94
C LYS A 155 5.94 16.27 -18.09
N SER A 156 5.30 16.32 -19.25
CA SER A 156 4.18 17.24 -19.51
C SER A 156 3.00 16.95 -18.58
N GLU A 157 2.65 15.68 -18.40
CA GLU A 157 1.54 15.27 -17.56
C GLU A 157 1.81 15.52 -16.06
N ILE A 158 3.04 15.33 -15.58
CA ILE A 158 3.44 15.72 -14.22
C ILE A 158 3.23 17.22 -13.99
N ARG A 159 3.68 18.04 -14.94
CA ARG A 159 3.48 19.50 -14.87
C ARG A 159 2.02 19.89 -14.92
N ARG A 160 1.21 19.19 -15.72
CA ARG A 160 -0.24 19.42 -15.82
C ARG A 160 -0.96 19.11 -14.52
N GLN A 161 -0.63 17.99 -13.85
CA GLN A 161 -1.31 17.56 -12.63
C GLN A 161 -0.82 18.28 -11.38
N PHE A 162 0.48 18.55 -11.26
CA PHE A 162 1.09 19.04 -10.03
C PHE A 162 1.74 20.43 -10.14
N GLY A 163 1.71 21.05 -11.33
CA GLY A 163 2.31 22.37 -11.56
C GLY A 163 3.82 22.32 -11.77
N LYS A 164 4.44 23.51 -11.84
CA LYS A 164 5.89 23.65 -12.03
C LYS A 164 6.69 23.24 -10.78
N HIS A 165 6.09 23.36 -9.61
CA HIS A 165 6.69 23.10 -8.29
C HIS A 165 5.84 22.06 -7.52
N PRO A 166 5.92 20.75 -7.86
CA PRO A 166 5.09 19.74 -7.26
C PRO A 166 5.17 19.66 -5.72
N LEU A 167 6.34 19.98 -5.16
CA LEU A 167 6.52 19.94 -3.69
C LEU A 167 5.73 21.02 -2.94
N GLU A 168 5.37 22.11 -3.62
CA GLU A 168 4.55 23.21 -3.09
C GLU A 168 3.06 22.99 -3.34
N ASN A 169 2.69 22.02 -4.17
CA ASN A 169 1.31 21.74 -4.50
C ASN A 169 0.62 21.06 -3.29
N PRO A 170 -0.45 21.66 -2.74
CA PRO A 170 -1.17 21.12 -1.58
C PRO A 170 -1.88 19.79 -1.89
N SER A 171 -2.19 19.52 -3.16
CA SER A 171 -2.81 18.27 -3.60
C SER A 171 -1.81 17.12 -3.77
N TYR A 172 -0.49 17.42 -3.74
CA TYR A 172 0.53 16.38 -3.80
C TYR A 172 0.87 15.89 -2.39
N GLY A 173 0.57 14.62 -2.11
CA GLY A 173 0.82 14.00 -0.81
C GLY A 173 2.29 14.02 -0.39
N LYS A 174 2.52 13.71 0.87
CA LYS A 174 3.87 13.57 1.44
C LYS A 174 4.09 12.13 1.90
N ILE A 175 5.35 11.76 2.13
CA ILE A 175 5.68 10.48 2.75
C ILE A 175 5.13 10.48 4.19
N ILE A 176 4.48 9.40 4.57
CA ILE A 176 3.66 9.30 5.79
C ILE A 176 4.39 9.66 7.09
N ASN A 177 5.68 9.37 7.18
CA ASN A 177 6.49 9.72 8.34
C ASN A 177 7.99 9.72 8.01
N ARG A 178 8.80 10.27 8.94
CA ARG A 178 10.25 10.41 8.78
C ARG A 178 10.97 9.07 8.55
N LYS A 179 10.56 7.99 9.22
CA LYS A 179 11.14 6.65 9.05
C LYS A 179 10.99 6.16 7.61
N HIS A 180 9.79 6.29 7.05
CA HIS A 180 9.53 5.91 5.67
C HIS A 180 10.23 6.83 4.67
N PHE A 181 10.31 8.12 4.95
CA PHE A 181 11.06 9.08 4.14
C PHE A 181 12.55 8.70 4.07
N GLN A 182 13.21 8.44 5.20
CA GLN A 182 14.60 8.01 5.21
C GLN A 182 14.82 6.68 4.47
N ARG A 183 13.89 5.74 4.57
CA ARG A 183 13.94 4.50 3.78
C ARG A 183 13.90 4.80 2.27
N CYS A 184 13.08 5.76 1.83
CA CYS A 184 13.04 6.15 0.43
C CYS A 184 14.37 6.75 -0.03
N LEU A 185 15.00 7.59 0.78
CA LEU A 185 16.31 8.17 0.47
C LEU A 185 17.40 7.09 0.29
N LEU A 186 17.44 6.09 1.17
CA LEU A 186 18.38 4.97 1.06
C LEU A 186 18.16 4.15 -0.21
N TYR A 187 16.92 4.04 -0.68
CA TYR A 187 16.60 3.30 -1.89
C TYR A 187 16.92 4.08 -3.17
N THR A 188 16.76 5.40 -3.15
CA THR A 188 17.01 6.29 -4.30
C THR A 188 18.45 6.76 -4.39
N SER A 189 19.27 6.56 -3.35
CA SER A 189 20.70 6.82 -3.42
C SER A 189 21.35 5.81 -4.35
N PRO A 190 22.22 6.23 -5.30
CA PRO A 190 22.95 5.31 -6.16
C PRO A 190 23.68 4.27 -5.31
N SER A 191 23.38 3.00 -5.54
CA SER A 191 24.07 1.93 -4.86
C SER A 191 25.18 1.38 -5.76
N PRO A 192 26.24 0.75 -5.20
CA PRO A 192 27.26 0.09 -6.03
C PRO A 192 26.69 -0.94 -7.00
N ARG A 193 25.48 -1.46 -6.75
CA ARG A 193 24.77 -2.38 -7.66
C ARG A 193 24.25 -1.71 -8.91
N ASP A 194 23.96 -0.40 -8.86
CA ASP A 194 23.47 0.36 -9.99
C ASP A 194 24.56 0.64 -11.03
N TYR A 195 25.83 0.61 -10.58
CA TYR A 195 27.01 0.74 -11.44
C TYR A 195 27.54 -0.59 -12.00
N ALA A 196 27.11 -1.72 -11.44
CA ALA A 196 27.57 -3.04 -11.89
C ALA A 196 26.73 -3.61 -13.06
N ALA A 197 25.70 -2.90 -13.49
CA ALA A 197 24.79 -3.30 -14.56
C ALA A 197 24.88 -2.38 -15.80
N SER A 198 25.91 -1.51 -15.88
CA SER A 198 26.20 -0.64 -17.06
C SER A 198 27.38 -1.16 -17.86
#